data_8ff2b4323e9a49f7345c568916cdcdf8
#
_entry.id   8ff2b4323e9a49f7345c568916cdcdf8
#
_cell.length_a   1.000
_cell.length_b   1.000
_cell.length_c   1.000
_cell.angle_alpha   90.00
_cell.angle_beta   90.00
_cell.angle_gamma   90.00
#
_symmetry.space_group_name_H-M   'P 1'
#
loop_
_entity.id
_entity.type
_entity.pdbx_description
1 polymer ?
#
loop_
_entity_poly.entity_id
_entity_poly.type
_entity_poly.pdbx_seq_one_letter_code
_entity_poly.pdbx_strand_id
1 'polypeptide(L)'
;MSEVIKIANCSGFYGDNLSIAKKMVEGGPIDVLTGDYLAELTMTILYNQKMKRGENLGYVGTFLKQFRDVAKLCNDQKIKIVSNAGGLNPASMAAEVENIIKELNLDLKVAYIDGDDLMPRLDELSSSGEKLKNIDKNNDLFSYEKKPLTANAYLGAWGIKEALDNGADVVICPRVTDAAVVIGPAAWKFNWSRNDYDQLAGALAAGHIIECGAQATGGNYSFFKEVPTFKDIGYPIAEINQDGSFIITKHPNTGGLVSVGTVTAQLLYEIGSPAYVNPDVISHFDTLKIEQEAEDRVFVSGCRGSSPPKDHKVCINLAGGFRNGTELLLTGLDIEEKAKLITETIFDSVGGKEQFDKVDIQLHRTDKENPESNEQAQAFLRIDVMSQNPDLVGRLFSAKIIELALANFPGWTGRSGVVPSGPYIEYWPALVDSKFIKEKVHFDGKTMEVIPTSQLDFEEVYYQKEPAEVKQITENPDTEIFFGDIFGTRSGDKGGCANLGVWSKNCLLYTSDAADDVRS
;
A
#
# COMPACT_ATOMS: atom_id res chain seq x y z
N MET A 1 -13.04 33.97 0.10
CA MET A 1 -12.57 32.70 -0.48
C MET A 1 -12.54 31.73 0.67
N SER A 2 -13.16 30.57 0.53
CA SER A 2 -13.06 29.49 1.54
C SER A 2 -11.58 29.14 1.70
N GLU A 3 -11.15 28.93 2.93
CA GLU A 3 -9.79 28.55 3.21
C GLU A 3 -9.58 27.11 2.70
N VAL A 4 -8.51 26.86 1.93
CA VAL A 4 -8.19 25.57 1.32
C VAL A 4 -6.81 25.14 1.81
N ILE A 5 -6.60 23.86 2.09
CA ILE A 5 -5.26 23.29 2.31
C ILE A 5 -4.87 22.44 1.10
N LYS A 6 -3.65 22.63 0.59
CA LYS A 6 -3.10 21.88 -0.54
C LYS A 6 -2.09 20.86 -0.04
N ILE A 7 -2.44 19.59 -0.13
CA ILE A 7 -1.63 18.47 0.32
C ILE A 7 -1.14 17.68 -0.90
N ALA A 8 0.17 17.69 -1.12
CA ALA A 8 0.82 17.02 -2.23
C ALA A 8 1.49 15.72 -1.77
N ASN A 9 1.29 14.64 -2.49
CA ASN A 9 1.98 13.38 -2.20
C ASN A 9 3.23 13.24 -3.08
N CYS A 10 4.36 12.79 -2.51
CA CYS A 10 5.62 12.62 -3.22
C CYS A 10 6.12 11.17 -3.28
N SER A 11 5.39 10.23 -2.70
CA SER A 11 5.74 8.81 -2.73
C SER A 11 4.51 7.96 -2.43
N GLY A 12 4.31 6.88 -3.19
CA GLY A 12 3.25 5.89 -2.96
C GLY A 12 3.78 4.53 -2.50
N PHE A 13 5.10 4.34 -2.42
CA PHE A 13 5.72 3.11 -1.91
C PHE A 13 7.22 3.26 -1.68
N TYR A 14 7.82 2.31 -0.96
CA TYR A 14 9.25 2.31 -0.57
C TYR A 14 10.25 2.52 -1.74
N GLY A 15 9.92 2.04 -2.94
CA GLY A 15 10.79 2.07 -4.13
C GLY A 15 10.48 3.18 -5.13
N ASP A 16 9.70 4.18 -4.73
CA ASP A 16 9.23 5.24 -5.61
C ASP A 16 10.33 6.20 -6.07
N ASN A 17 10.03 7.02 -7.07
CA ASN A 17 10.96 7.93 -7.71
C ASN A 17 11.40 9.06 -6.76
N LEU A 18 12.67 9.08 -6.41
CA LEU A 18 13.22 10.04 -5.44
C LEU A 18 13.14 11.50 -5.88
N SER A 19 13.05 11.79 -7.18
CA SER A 19 12.99 13.17 -7.68
C SER A 19 11.63 13.84 -7.47
N ILE A 20 10.60 13.07 -7.11
CA ILE A 20 9.22 13.58 -7.03
C ILE A 20 9.05 14.59 -5.91
N ALA A 21 9.64 14.38 -4.73
CA ALA A 21 9.54 15.35 -3.64
C ALA A 21 9.97 16.76 -4.11
N LYS A 22 11.09 16.85 -4.82
CA LYS A 22 11.57 18.12 -5.38
C LYS A 22 10.61 18.70 -6.41
N LYS A 23 10.11 17.87 -7.33
CA LYS A 23 9.15 18.31 -8.36
C LYS A 23 7.85 18.84 -7.75
N MET A 24 7.36 18.21 -6.66
CA MET A 24 6.13 18.67 -6.00
C MET A 24 6.32 20.01 -5.30
N VAL A 25 7.48 20.25 -4.67
CA VAL A 25 7.77 21.52 -4.00
C VAL A 25 8.07 22.65 -5.00
N GLU A 26 8.75 22.36 -6.12
CA GLU A 26 9.10 23.35 -7.16
C GLU A 26 7.95 23.62 -8.14
N GLY A 27 7.02 22.69 -8.31
CA GLY A 27 5.99 22.75 -9.36
C GLY A 27 4.88 23.78 -9.13
N GLY A 28 4.71 24.24 -7.91
CA GLY A 28 3.70 25.23 -7.56
C GLY A 28 3.40 25.29 -6.06
N PRO A 29 2.51 26.17 -5.60
CA PRO A 29 2.22 26.34 -4.20
C PRO A 29 1.50 25.12 -3.62
N ILE A 30 2.07 24.56 -2.57
CA ILE A 30 1.50 23.53 -1.70
C ILE A 30 1.69 23.93 -0.24
N ASP A 31 0.82 23.47 0.64
CA ASP A 31 0.92 23.74 2.08
C ASP A 31 1.59 22.59 2.83
N VAL A 32 1.38 21.35 2.36
CA VAL A 32 1.92 20.13 2.98
C VAL A 32 2.47 19.21 1.91
N LEU A 33 3.65 18.67 2.16
CA LEU A 33 4.25 17.57 1.41
C LEU A 33 4.09 16.28 2.22
N THR A 34 3.39 15.29 1.66
CA THR A 34 3.27 13.96 2.26
C THR A 34 4.05 12.92 1.46
N GLY A 35 4.33 11.79 2.09
CA GLY A 35 4.88 10.61 1.43
C GLY A 35 4.44 9.36 2.18
N ASP A 36 3.85 8.44 1.45
CA ASP A 36 3.53 7.11 1.93
C ASP A 36 4.56 6.10 1.41
N TYR A 37 5.21 5.40 2.34
CA TYR A 37 6.31 4.47 2.04
C TYR A 37 6.03 3.05 2.55
N LEU A 38 5.00 2.89 3.39
CA LEU A 38 4.81 1.68 4.15
C LEU A 38 3.69 0.81 3.59
N ALA A 39 4.07 -0.42 3.28
CA ALA A 39 3.18 -1.55 3.08
C ALA A 39 3.60 -2.68 4.04
N GLU A 40 2.83 -3.74 4.12
CA GLU A 40 3.13 -4.90 4.96
C GLU A 40 4.51 -5.49 4.66
N LEU A 41 4.86 -5.57 3.36
CA LEU A 41 6.19 -6.01 2.91
C LEU A 41 7.29 -5.05 3.34
N THR A 42 7.05 -3.75 3.32
CA THR A 42 8.04 -2.74 3.70
C THR A 42 8.45 -2.90 5.16
N MET A 43 7.50 -3.20 6.06
CA MET A 43 7.81 -3.45 7.48
C MET A 43 8.83 -4.59 7.63
N THR A 44 8.74 -5.64 6.82
CA THR A 44 9.73 -6.73 6.80
C THR A 44 11.08 -6.30 6.24
N ILE A 45 11.10 -5.47 5.21
CA ILE A 45 12.34 -4.92 4.66
C ILE A 45 13.07 -4.10 5.74
N LEU A 46 12.33 -3.25 6.45
CA LEU A 46 12.86 -2.42 7.53
C LEU A 46 13.34 -3.27 8.72
N TYR A 47 12.62 -4.33 9.09
CA TYR A 47 13.05 -5.30 10.07
C TYR A 47 14.39 -5.93 9.68
N ASN A 48 14.51 -6.42 8.44
CA ASN A 48 15.75 -7.01 7.95
C ASN A 48 16.92 -6.01 7.91
N GLN A 49 16.67 -4.74 7.62
CA GLN A 49 17.69 -3.69 7.71
C GLN A 49 18.19 -3.53 9.14
N LYS A 50 17.27 -3.41 10.11
CA LYS A 50 17.58 -3.30 11.53
C LYS A 50 18.41 -4.47 12.01
N MET A 51 18.00 -5.69 11.71
CA MET A 51 18.69 -6.91 12.15
C MET A 51 20.06 -7.10 11.51
N LYS A 52 20.25 -6.74 10.25
CA LYS A 52 21.50 -6.98 9.52
C LYS A 52 22.51 -5.83 9.62
N ARG A 53 22.06 -4.60 9.83
CA ARG A 53 22.90 -3.40 9.72
C ARG A 53 22.97 -2.58 11.00
N GLY A 54 22.10 -2.81 11.98
CA GLY A 54 22.15 -2.18 13.30
C GLY A 54 20.81 -1.65 13.80
N GLU A 55 20.67 -1.60 15.11
CA GLU A 55 19.47 -1.21 15.84
C GLU A 55 18.97 0.22 15.53
N ASN A 56 19.87 1.11 15.09
CA ASN A 56 19.55 2.49 14.74
C ASN A 56 18.85 2.62 13.38
N LEU A 57 18.70 1.52 12.61
CA LEU A 57 17.98 1.46 11.36
C LEU A 57 16.54 0.95 11.57
N GLY A 58 15.82 0.68 10.50
CA GLY A 58 14.42 0.27 10.54
C GLY A 58 13.46 1.36 10.09
N TYR A 59 13.97 2.36 9.40
CA TYR A 59 13.21 3.43 8.76
C TYR A 59 13.56 3.55 7.27
N VAL A 60 12.78 4.33 6.53
CA VAL A 60 12.93 4.50 5.07
C VAL A 60 14.06 5.48 4.75
N GLY A 61 15.28 4.97 4.57
CA GLY A 61 16.46 5.82 4.33
C GLY A 61 16.42 6.65 3.04
N THR A 62 15.58 6.28 2.06
CA THR A 62 15.39 7.05 0.83
C THR A 62 14.70 8.38 1.07
N PHE A 63 13.83 8.48 2.08
CA PHE A 63 13.21 9.73 2.50
C PHE A 63 14.25 10.78 2.93
N LEU A 64 15.33 10.39 3.62
CA LEU A 64 16.36 11.33 4.04
C LEU A 64 17.04 12.03 2.85
N LYS A 65 17.16 11.33 1.70
CA LYS A 65 17.65 11.94 0.45
C LYS A 65 16.66 12.95 -0.11
N GLN A 66 15.38 12.55 -0.20
CA GLN A 66 14.32 13.44 -0.65
C GLN A 66 14.18 14.65 0.27
N PHE A 67 14.23 14.46 1.60
CA PHE A 67 14.17 15.53 2.57
C PHE A 67 15.32 16.54 2.38
N ARG A 68 16.55 16.05 2.20
CA ARG A 68 17.72 16.91 1.97
C ARG A 68 17.55 17.80 0.73
N ASP A 69 16.93 17.26 -0.33
CA ASP A 69 16.70 17.99 -1.59
C ASP A 69 15.65 19.10 -1.47
N VAL A 70 14.68 18.95 -0.55
CA VAL A 70 13.53 19.87 -0.43
C VAL A 70 13.53 20.71 0.85
N ALA A 71 14.29 20.34 1.88
CA ALA A 71 14.23 20.93 3.22
C ALA A 71 14.36 22.48 3.19
N LYS A 72 15.29 23.01 2.39
CA LYS A 72 15.47 24.46 2.26
C LYS A 72 14.24 25.13 1.65
N LEU A 73 13.70 24.58 0.58
CA LEU A 73 12.51 25.14 -0.08
C LEU A 73 11.28 25.05 0.84
N CYS A 74 11.10 23.94 1.54
CA CYS A 74 10.02 23.78 2.52
C CYS A 74 10.14 24.79 3.66
N ASN A 75 11.37 25.01 4.19
CA ASN A 75 11.63 26.03 5.20
C ASN A 75 11.26 27.45 4.69
N ASP A 76 11.71 27.81 3.49
CA ASP A 76 11.54 29.14 2.91
C ASP A 76 10.06 29.40 2.57
N GLN A 77 9.32 28.40 2.11
CA GLN A 77 7.90 28.46 1.71
C GLN A 77 6.92 28.08 2.82
N LYS A 78 7.41 27.68 4.00
CA LYS A 78 6.60 27.24 5.15
C LYS A 78 5.75 26.01 4.86
N ILE A 79 6.23 25.12 4.00
CA ILE A 79 5.58 23.85 3.68
C ILE A 79 5.82 22.86 4.83
N LYS A 80 4.77 22.28 5.38
CA LYS A 80 4.85 21.22 6.36
C LYS A 80 5.19 19.89 5.67
N ILE A 81 5.92 19.01 6.36
CA ILE A 81 6.28 17.68 5.85
C ILE A 81 5.73 16.64 6.82
N VAL A 82 4.91 15.71 6.32
CA VAL A 82 4.32 14.63 7.11
C VAL A 82 4.53 13.31 6.39
N SER A 83 5.16 12.33 7.04
CA SER A 83 5.46 11.06 6.38
C SER A 83 5.51 9.89 7.35
N ASN A 84 5.06 8.71 6.90
CA ASN A 84 5.17 7.45 7.62
C ASN A 84 6.54 6.74 7.44
N ALA A 85 7.50 7.43 6.83
CA ALA A 85 8.85 6.90 6.58
C ALA A 85 9.62 6.45 7.85
N GLY A 86 9.15 6.80 9.04
CA GLY A 86 9.72 6.38 10.33
C GLY A 86 9.69 4.87 10.55
N GLY A 87 8.69 4.19 9.99
CA GLY A 87 8.59 2.73 9.99
C GLY A 87 8.74 2.12 11.38
N LEU A 88 9.74 1.25 11.56
CA LEU A 88 10.04 0.59 12.84
C LEU A 88 10.93 1.42 13.80
N ASN A 89 11.36 2.61 13.41
CA ASN A 89 12.26 3.43 14.23
C ASN A 89 12.11 4.93 13.92
N PRO A 90 10.94 5.53 14.21
CA PRO A 90 10.69 6.94 13.94
C PRO A 90 11.63 7.87 14.73
N ALA A 91 12.02 7.49 15.95
CA ALA A 91 12.95 8.28 16.78
C ALA A 91 14.34 8.43 16.13
N SER A 92 14.93 7.33 15.66
CA SER A 92 16.24 7.40 14.98
C SER A 92 16.15 8.18 13.67
N MET A 93 15.04 8.05 12.94
CA MET A 93 14.83 8.81 11.72
C MET A 93 14.68 10.32 12.00
N ALA A 94 13.95 10.70 13.04
CA ALA A 94 13.81 12.10 13.45
C ALA A 94 15.18 12.71 13.80
N ALA A 95 16.03 11.96 14.51
CA ALA A 95 17.40 12.40 14.82
C ALA A 95 18.24 12.64 13.54
N GLU A 96 18.12 11.78 12.53
CA GLU A 96 18.81 11.99 11.23
C GLU A 96 18.25 13.19 10.47
N VAL A 97 16.93 13.42 10.51
CA VAL A 97 16.30 14.63 9.95
C VAL A 97 16.80 15.89 10.65
N GLU A 98 16.88 15.89 11.98
CA GLU A 98 17.45 17.00 12.75
C GLU A 98 18.93 17.26 12.41
N ASN A 99 19.72 16.21 12.18
CA ASN A 99 21.11 16.34 11.73
C ASN A 99 21.19 17.05 10.37
N ILE A 100 20.34 16.67 9.42
CA ILE A 100 20.25 17.33 8.10
C ILE A 100 19.85 18.81 8.26
N ILE A 101 18.87 19.12 9.10
CA ILE A 101 18.43 20.50 9.38
C ILE A 101 19.60 21.34 9.92
N LYS A 102 20.37 20.80 10.88
CA LYS A 102 21.55 21.45 11.44
C LYS A 102 22.65 21.66 10.39
N GLU A 103 22.95 20.64 9.58
CA GLU A 103 23.94 20.75 8.48
C GLU A 103 23.57 21.82 7.46
N LEU A 104 22.27 21.95 7.14
CA LEU A 104 21.76 22.94 6.19
C LEU A 104 21.49 24.32 6.82
N ASN A 105 21.69 24.45 8.14
CA ASN A 105 21.42 25.66 8.93
C ASN A 105 19.99 26.21 8.73
N LEU A 106 19.00 25.31 8.88
CA LEU A 106 17.57 25.62 8.74
C LEU A 106 16.89 25.71 10.12
N ASP A 107 15.72 26.39 10.15
CA ASP A 107 14.89 26.55 11.36
C ASP A 107 13.60 25.71 11.21
N LEU A 108 13.75 24.39 11.03
CA LEU A 108 12.64 23.44 10.98
C LEU A 108 12.58 22.64 12.28
N LYS A 109 11.38 22.47 12.82
CA LYS A 109 11.11 21.74 14.05
C LYS A 109 10.57 20.36 13.74
N VAL A 110 11.16 19.32 14.32
CA VAL A 110 10.83 17.92 14.06
C VAL A 110 10.06 17.34 15.23
N ALA A 111 8.94 16.70 14.93
CA ALA A 111 8.25 15.79 15.84
C ALA A 111 8.32 14.36 15.29
N TYR A 112 8.26 13.38 16.20
CA TYR A 112 8.00 12.00 15.79
C TYR A 112 6.90 11.39 16.66
N ILE A 113 6.25 10.36 16.09
CA ILE A 113 5.18 9.61 16.72
C ILE A 113 5.67 8.18 16.95
N ASP A 114 5.29 7.56 18.07
CA ASP A 114 5.50 6.14 18.35
C ASP A 114 4.27 5.52 19.04
N GLY A 115 4.34 4.23 19.37
CA GLY A 115 3.29 3.51 20.08
C GLY A 115 2.51 2.51 19.23
N ASP A 116 2.87 2.36 17.96
CA ASP A 116 2.37 1.34 17.04
C ASP A 116 2.99 -0.05 17.26
N ASP A 117 4.24 -0.11 17.75
CA ASP A 117 4.99 -1.36 17.96
C ASP A 117 4.45 -2.15 19.15
N LEU A 118 3.80 -3.28 18.84
CA LEU A 118 3.26 -4.22 19.82
C LEU A 118 4.22 -5.37 20.15
N MET A 119 5.36 -5.50 19.44
CA MET A 119 6.31 -6.60 19.68
C MET A 119 6.79 -6.68 21.14
N PRO A 120 7.19 -5.58 21.81
CA PRO A 120 7.60 -5.63 23.22
C PRO A 120 6.47 -5.96 24.21
N ARG A 121 5.22 -5.93 23.74
CA ARG A 121 4.02 -6.06 24.57
C ARG A 121 3.20 -7.32 24.29
N LEU A 122 3.70 -8.22 23.44
CA LEU A 122 2.96 -9.45 23.08
C LEU A 122 2.61 -10.31 24.31
N ASP A 123 3.51 -10.42 25.29
CA ASP A 123 3.25 -11.16 26.53
C ASP A 123 2.18 -10.48 27.39
N GLU A 124 2.18 -9.15 27.46
CA GLU A 124 1.13 -8.35 28.14
C GLU A 124 -0.22 -8.59 27.47
N LEU A 125 -0.30 -8.51 26.15
CA LEU A 125 -1.51 -8.72 25.36
C LEU A 125 -2.07 -10.14 25.58
N SER A 126 -1.23 -11.15 25.46
CA SER A 126 -1.60 -12.55 25.69
C SER A 126 -2.14 -12.76 27.11
N SER A 127 -1.46 -12.22 28.13
CA SER A 127 -1.86 -12.32 29.54
C SER A 127 -3.17 -11.59 29.85
N SER A 128 -3.50 -10.56 29.05
CA SER A 128 -4.76 -9.82 29.15
C SER A 128 -5.93 -10.51 28.43
N GLY A 129 -5.69 -11.68 27.81
CA GLY A 129 -6.70 -12.44 27.08
C GLY A 129 -6.87 -12.02 25.62
N GLU A 130 -6.04 -11.08 25.14
CA GLU A 130 -5.99 -10.72 23.72
C GLU A 130 -5.43 -11.88 22.90
N LYS A 131 -5.98 -12.13 21.73
CA LYS A 131 -5.60 -13.28 20.89
C LYS A 131 -4.91 -12.89 19.59
N LEU A 132 -5.02 -11.63 19.19
CA LEU A 132 -4.55 -11.15 17.89
C LEU A 132 -4.92 -12.12 16.75
N LYS A 133 -6.21 -12.47 16.71
CA LYS A 133 -6.72 -13.45 15.74
C LYS A 133 -6.51 -12.96 14.32
N ASN A 134 -6.06 -13.89 13.47
CA ASN A 134 -6.01 -13.64 12.03
C ASN A 134 -7.43 -13.37 11.51
N ILE A 135 -7.62 -12.24 10.83
CA ILE A 135 -8.94 -11.79 10.33
C ILE A 135 -9.49 -12.79 9.29
N ASP A 136 -8.63 -13.36 8.44
CA ASP A 136 -9.04 -14.23 7.34
C ASP A 136 -9.26 -15.68 7.80
N LYS A 137 -8.38 -16.17 8.70
CA LYS A 137 -8.32 -17.59 9.10
C LYS A 137 -8.89 -17.87 10.50
N ASN A 138 -9.17 -16.83 11.29
CA ASN A 138 -9.64 -16.89 12.68
C ASN A 138 -8.75 -17.69 13.66
N ASN A 139 -7.49 -17.91 13.29
CA ASN A 139 -6.50 -18.57 14.15
C ASN A 139 -5.98 -17.61 15.22
N ASP A 140 -5.60 -18.13 16.39
CA ASP A 140 -4.99 -17.38 17.49
C ASP A 140 -3.47 -17.29 17.28
N LEU A 141 -2.91 -16.05 17.34
CA LEU A 141 -1.48 -15.81 17.13
C LEU A 141 -0.62 -16.57 18.14
N PHE A 142 -1.02 -16.55 19.41
CA PHE A 142 -0.20 -17.09 20.50
C PHE A 142 -0.18 -18.63 20.53
N SER A 143 -1.09 -19.29 19.81
CA SER A 143 -1.09 -20.74 19.60
C SER A 143 -0.50 -21.15 18.25
N TYR A 144 -0.09 -20.18 17.42
CA TYR A 144 0.46 -20.47 16.10
C TYR A 144 1.95 -20.80 16.17
N GLU A 145 2.40 -21.71 15.32
CA GLU A 145 3.77 -22.24 15.37
C GLU A 145 4.86 -21.24 14.94
N LYS A 146 4.50 -20.29 14.08
CA LYS A 146 5.45 -19.32 13.52
C LYS A 146 5.55 -18.08 14.41
N LYS A 147 6.77 -17.57 14.54
CA LYS A 147 7.05 -16.42 15.39
C LYS A 147 6.85 -15.11 14.63
N PRO A 148 6.24 -14.09 15.28
CA PRO A 148 6.19 -12.75 14.71
C PRO A 148 7.59 -12.12 14.64
N LEU A 149 7.82 -11.41 13.54
CA LEU A 149 9.01 -10.60 13.30
C LEU A 149 8.71 -9.12 13.57
N THR A 150 7.51 -8.68 13.19
CA THR A 150 6.97 -7.34 13.45
C THR A 150 5.50 -7.45 13.83
N ALA A 151 5.01 -6.54 14.64
CA ALA A 151 3.60 -6.40 14.99
C ALA A 151 3.31 -4.91 15.25
N ASN A 152 2.75 -4.23 14.25
CA ASN A 152 2.52 -2.81 14.29
C ASN A 152 1.03 -2.49 14.12
N ALA A 153 0.46 -1.79 15.08
CA ALA A 153 -0.89 -1.27 14.97
C ALA A 153 -0.94 -0.10 13.97
N TYR A 154 -2.02 0.00 13.22
CA TYR A 154 -2.25 1.16 12.36
C TYR A 154 -2.78 2.29 13.25
N LEU A 155 -1.94 3.30 13.50
CA LEU A 155 -2.34 4.50 14.22
C LEU A 155 -3.15 5.43 13.30
N GLY A 156 -3.89 6.35 13.90
CA GLY A 156 -4.67 7.37 13.19
C GLY A 156 -3.91 8.68 12.96
N ALA A 157 -4.69 9.73 12.73
CA ALA A 157 -4.20 11.07 12.38
C ALA A 157 -4.00 12.00 13.58
N TRP A 158 -4.49 11.64 14.77
CA TRP A 158 -4.53 12.57 15.91
C TRP A 158 -3.17 12.90 16.47
N GLY A 159 -2.20 11.96 16.42
CA GLY A 159 -0.82 12.26 16.75
C GLY A 159 -0.19 13.26 15.79
N ILE A 160 -0.53 13.19 14.49
CA ILE A 160 -0.07 14.14 13.49
C ILE A 160 -0.64 15.53 13.78
N LYS A 161 -1.96 15.62 14.04
CA LYS A 161 -2.60 16.88 14.43
C LYS A 161 -1.95 17.48 15.67
N GLU A 162 -1.75 16.68 16.73
CA GLU A 162 -1.11 17.11 17.99
C GLU A 162 0.30 17.68 17.75
N ALA A 163 1.11 17.00 16.91
CA ALA A 163 2.43 17.49 16.55
C ALA A 163 2.40 18.85 15.85
N LEU A 164 1.48 19.01 14.87
CA LEU A 164 1.30 20.25 14.12
C LEU A 164 0.74 21.39 14.98
N ASP A 165 -0.20 21.10 15.89
CA ASP A 165 -0.76 22.07 16.86
C ASP A 165 0.33 22.61 17.79
N ASN A 166 1.31 21.78 18.15
CA ASN A 166 2.46 22.19 18.95
C ASN A 166 3.56 22.89 18.14
N GLY A 167 3.38 23.06 16.82
CA GLY A 167 4.26 23.86 15.97
C GLY A 167 5.36 23.06 15.26
N ALA A 168 5.22 21.75 15.11
CA ALA A 168 6.12 20.96 14.27
C ALA A 168 6.06 21.39 12.80
N ASP A 169 7.19 21.38 12.11
CA ASP A 169 7.30 21.59 10.66
C ASP A 169 7.46 20.26 9.92
N VAL A 170 8.06 19.27 10.57
CA VAL A 170 8.28 17.93 10.07
C VAL A 170 7.72 16.93 11.08
N VAL A 171 6.82 16.04 10.64
CA VAL A 171 6.24 14.98 11.47
C VAL A 171 6.63 13.62 10.90
N ILE A 172 7.41 12.87 11.67
CA ILE A 172 7.85 11.52 11.32
C ILE A 172 6.94 10.51 12.01
N CYS A 173 6.17 9.79 11.22
CA CYS A 173 5.22 8.78 11.70
C CYS A 173 5.80 7.37 11.58
N PRO A 174 5.38 6.45 12.46
CA PRO A 174 5.59 5.01 12.34
C PRO A 174 4.53 4.40 11.42
N ARG A 175 4.00 3.19 11.70
CA ARG A 175 2.86 2.63 10.98
C ARG A 175 1.58 3.37 11.37
N VAL A 176 1.18 4.31 10.59
CA VAL A 176 -0.14 4.95 10.61
C VAL A 176 -0.97 4.39 9.44
N THR A 177 -2.28 4.64 9.39
CA THR A 177 -3.07 4.40 8.17
C THR A 177 -2.60 5.33 7.06
N ASP A 178 -2.65 4.87 5.82
CA ASP A 178 -2.05 5.57 4.69
C ASP A 178 -2.68 6.97 4.50
N ALA A 179 -3.99 7.10 4.72
CA ALA A 179 -4.68 8.39 4.69
C ALA A 179 -4.41 9.30 5.90
N ALA A 180 -3.85 8.79 7.01
CA ALA A 180 -3.62 9.59 8.23
C ALA A 180 -2.69 10.78 7.97
N VAL A 181 -1.73 10.63 7.05
CA VAL A 181 -0.80 11.71 6.66
C VAL A 181 -1.49 12.87 5.91
N VAL A 182 -2.74 12.68 5.51
CA VAL A 182 -3.60 13.70 4.89
C VAL A 182 -4.65 14.20 5.88
N ILE A 183 -5.30 13.29 6.62
CA ILE A 183 -6.32 13.65 7.62
C ILE A 183 -5.72 14.57 8.69
N GLY A 184 -4.54 14.25 9.22
CA GLY A 184 -3.88 15.01 10.28
C GLY A 184 -3.64 16.47 9.93
N PRO A 185 -2.98 16.79 8.80
CA PRO A 185 -2.81 18.16 8.34
C PRO A 185 -4.13 18.90 8.05
N ALA A 186 -5.14 18.23 7.48
CA ALA A 186 -6.44 18.84 7.24
C ALA A 186 -7.15 19.18 8.57
N ALA A 187 -7.17 18.23 9.51
CA ALA A 187 -7.75 18.44 10.83
C ALA A 187 -7.02 19.55 11.63
N TRP A 188 -5.70 19.65 11.49
CA TRP A 188 -4.90 20.74 12.03
C TRP A 188 -5.28 22.10 11.42
N LYS A 189 -5.31 22.18 10.10
CA LYS A 189 -5.57 23.43 9.36
C LYS A 189 -6.92 24.03 9.69
N PHE A 190 -7.95 23.20 9.77
CA PHE A 190 -9.34 23.62 9.99
C PHE A 190 -9.78 23.49 11.44
N ASN A 191 -8.88 23.06 12.31
CA ASN A 191 -9.17 22.79 13.73
C ASN A 191 -10.40 21.86 13.92
N TRP A 192 -10.49 20.80 13.10
CA TRP A 192 -11.56 19.82 13.24
C TRP A 192 -11.46 19.07 14.57
N SER A 193 -12.61 18.77 15.11
CA SER A 193 -12.78 17.91 16.27
C SER A 193 -12.89 16.45 15.85
N ARG A 194 -12.82 15.55 16.84
CA ARG A 194 -12.98 14.10 16.62
C ARG A 194 -14.40 13.68 16.20
N ASN A 195 -15.38 14.59 16.34
CA ASN A 195 -16.78 14.37 15.98
C ASN A 195 -17.16 14.97 14.62
N ASP A 196 -16.23 15.62 13.93
CA ASP A 196 -16.46 16.17 12.59
C ASP A 196 -16.33 15.05 11.54
N TYR A 197 -17.19 14.02 11.68
CA TYR A 197 -17.06 12.77 10.93
C TYR A 197 -17.14 12.94 9.42
N ASP A 198 -18.01 13.79 8.90
CA ASP A 198 -18.12 14.02 7.45
C ASP A 198 -16.87 14.68 6.88
N GLN A 199 -16.30 15.63 7.61
CA GLN A 199 -15.05 16.31 7.23
C GLN A 199 -13.85 15.35 7.26
N LEU A 200 -13.73 14.58 8.34
CA LEU A 200 -12.70 13.55 8.49
C LEU A 200 -12.82 12.48 7.40
N ALA A 201 -14.04 12.06 7.07
CA ALA A 201 -14.32 11.09 6.01
C ALA A 201 -13.94 11.63 4.63
N GLY A 202 -14.17 12.92 4.37
CA GLY A 202 -13.72 13.57 3.14
C GLY A 202 -12.20 13.61 3.03
N ALA A 203 -11.49 14.01 4.10
CA ALA A 203 -10.04 14.00 4.12
C ALA A 203 -9.46 12.58 4.01
N LEU A 204 -10.13 11.57 4.58
CA LEU A 204 -9.76 10.17 4.42
C LEU A 204 -9.87 9.74 2.96
N ALA A 205 -10.98 10.05 2.29
CA ALA A 205 -11.16 9.75 0.87
C ALA A 205 -10.10 10.44 0.01
N ALA A 206 -9.78 11.72 0.29
CA ALA A 206 -8.70 12.42 -0.39
C ALA A 206 -7.34 11.74 -0.18
N GLY A 207 -7.03 11.34 1.06
CA GLY A 207 -5.81 10.62 1.41
C GLY A 207 -5.70 9.28 0.68
N HIS A 208 -6.77 8.48 0.69
CA HIS A 208 -6.83 7.20 -0.02
C HIS A 208 -6.62 7.35 -1.54
N ILE A 209 -7.12 8.43 -2.16
CA ILE A 209 -6.90 8.67 -3.58
C ILE A 209 -5.44 8.99 -3.88
N ILE A 210 -4.77 9.82 -3.04
CA ILE A 210 -3.43 10.31 -3.36
C ILE A 210 -2.29 9.46 -2.81
N GLU A 211 -2.54 8.56 -1.85
CA GLU A 211 -1.51 7.75 -1.16
C GLU A 211 -0.61 6.98 -2.12
N CYS A 212 -1.17 6.39 -3.17
CA CYS A 212 -0.42 5.61 -4.17
C CYS A 212 0.18 6.47 -5.30
N GLY A 213 0.41 7.76 -5.08
CA GLY A 213 1.14 8.64 -5.98
C GLY A 213 0.56 8.69 -7.39
N ALA A 214 1.38 8.38 -8.38
CA ALA A 214 1.04 8.49 -9.80
C ALA A 214 -0.18 7.64 -10.25
N GLN A 215 -0.69 6.73 -9.42
CA GLN A 215 -1.91 5.98 -9.75
C GLN A 215 -3.14 6.89 -9.84
N ALA A 216 -3.23 7.92 -9.00
CA ALA A 216 -4.31 8.90 -9.06
C ALA A 216 -4.25 9.78 -10.32
N THR A 217 -3.09 9.82 -10.98
CA THR A 217 -2.86 10.62 -12.19
C THR A 217 -2.68 9.75 -13.45
N GLY A 218 -3.27 8.55 -13.45
CA GLY A 218 -3.37 7.68 -14.63
C GLY A 218 -2.39 6.50 -14.64
N GLY A 219 -1.52 6.35 -13.63
CA GLY A 219 -0.71 5.13 -13.45
C GLY A 219 -1.61 3.92 -13.21
N ASN A 220 -1.35 2.81 -13.88
CA ASN A 220 -2.14 1.58 -13.79
C ASN A 220 -3.64 1.73 -14.14
N TYR A 221 -4.03 2.80 -14.83
CA TYR A 221 -5.40 3.04 -15.26
C TYR A 221 -5.80 2.11 -16.40
N SER A 222 -6.94 1.43 -16.29
CA SER A 222 -7.38 0.44 -17.29
C SER A 222 -7.60 1.05 -18.67
N PHE A 223 -8.02 2.31 -18.76
CA PHE A 223 -8.11 3.05 -20.00
C PHE A 223 -6.84 3.87 -20.29
N PHE A 224 -5.68 3.23 -20.19
CA PHE A 224 -4.37 3.89 -20.30
C PHE A 224 -4.17 4.69 -21.60
N LYS A 225 -4.91 4.37 -22.67
CA LYS A 225 -4.88 5.11 -23.94
C LYS A 225 -5.47 6.52 -23.85
N GLU A 226 -6.24 6.81 -22.80
CA GLU A 226 -6.76 8.15 -22.51
C GLU A 226 -5.73 9.05 -21.85
N VAL A 227 -4.69 8.45 -21.25
CA VAL A 227 -3.58 9.19 -20.63
C VAL A 227 -2.70 9.79 -21.72
N PRO A 228 -2.57 11.13 -21.82
CA PRO A 228 -1.84 11.78 -22.92
C PRO A 228 -0.38 11.33 -23.01
N THR A 229 0.29 11.14 -21.86
CA THR A 229 1.66 10.67 -21.78
C THR A 229 1.98 10.16 -20.37
N PHE A 230 2.77 9.10 -20.28
CA PHE A 230 3.38 8.61 -19.04
C PHE A 230 4.77 9.22 -18.79
N LYS A 231 5.28 10.01 -19.76
CA LYS A 231 6.54 10.71 -19.59
C LYS A 231 6.35 11.84 -18.59
N ASP A 232 7.21 11.88 -17.57
CA ASP A 232 7.15 12.89 -16.51
C ASP A 232 5.76 13.01 -15.85
N ILE A 233 5.19 11.86 -15.50
CA ILE A 233 3.87 11.79 -14.88
C ILE A 233 3.82 12.64 -13.61
N GLY A 234 2.84 13.54 -13.52
CA GLY A 234 2.63 14.39 -12.34
C GLY A 234 2.07 13.56 -11.19
N TYR A 235 2.47 13.92 -9.95
CA TYR A 235 1.90 13.31 -8.75
C TYR A 235 0.70 14.10 -8.25
N PRO A 236 -0.20 13.46 -7.47
CA PRO A 236 -1.46 14.08 -7.11
C PRO A 236 -1.32 15.12 -5.99
N ILE A 237 -2.20 16.09 -6.04
CA ILE A 237 -2.44 17.10 -5.02
C ILE A 237 -3.92 17.05 -4.65
N ALA A 238 -4.21 16.97 -3.34
CA ALA A 238 -5.56 17.17 -2.81
C ALA A 238 -5.70 18.60 -2.29
N GLU A 239 -6.63 19.36 -2.85
CA GLU A 239 -7.04 20.67 -2.37
C GLU A 239 -8.29 20.49 -1.51
N ILE A 240 -8.14 20.48 -0.18
CA ILE A 240 -9.22 20.12 0.77
C ILE A 240 -9.84 21.40 1.32
N ASN A 241 -11.17 21.47 1.34
CA ASN A 241 -11.97 22.53 1.93
C ASN A 241 -12.33 22.25 3.39
N GLN A 242 -12.75 23.29 4.11
CA GLN A 242 -13.16 23.19 5.52
C GLN A 242 -14.35 22.22 5.76
N ASP A 243 -15.20 22.03 4.78
CA ASP A 243 -16.36 21.13 4.85
C ASP A 243 -16.04 19.67 4.50
N GLY A 244 -14.77 19.36 4.23
CA GLY A 244 -14.30 18.02 3.84
C GLY A 244 -14.45 17.70 2.35
N SER A 245 -15.05 18.59 1.55
CA SER A 245 -14.99 18.45 0.09
C SER A 245 -13.58 18.73 -0.41
N PHE A 246 -13.21 18.21 -1.58
CA PHE A 246 -11.85 18.37 -2.09
C PHE A 246 -11.77 18.30 -3.61
N ILE A 247 -10.65 18.78 -4.13
CA ILE A 247 -10.28 18.65 -5.55
C ILE A 247 -9.02 17.79 -5.64
N ILE A 248 -9.03 16.80 -6.52
CA ILE A 248 -7.82 16.09 -6.93
C ILE A 248 -7.29 16.76 -8.20
N THR A 249 -6.00 17.08 -8.17
CA THR A 249 -5.31 17.74 -9.29
C THR A 249 -3.83 17.31 -9.32
N LYS A 250 -3.06 17.89 -10.25
CA LYS A 250 -1.61 17.75 -10.36
C LYS A 250 -1.00 19.09 -10.81
N HIS A 251 0.31 19.22 -10.70
CA HIS A 251 0.98 20.41 -11.23
C HIS A 251 0.80 20.55 -12.76
N PRO A 252 0.64 21.76 -13.28
CA PRO A 252 0.55 22.01 -14.71
C PRO A 252 1.84 21.59 -15.44
N ASN A 253 1.73 21.31 -16.73
CA ASN A 253 2.85 20.91 -17.61
C ASN A 253 3.52 19.60 -17.21
N THR A 254 2.84 18.73 -16.45
CA THR A 254 3.26 17.36 -16.16
C THR A 254 2.47 16.35 -16.99
N GLY A 255 3.03 15.16 -17.24
CA GLY A 255 2.30 14.04 -17.84
C GLY A 255 1.22 13.50 -16.91
N GLY A 256 0.52 12.47 -17.34
CA GLY A 256 -0.60 11.88 -16.60
C GLY A 256 -1.94 12.53 -16.95
N LEU A 257 -2.98 12.10 -16.26
CA LEU A 257 -4.36 12.52 -16.41
C LEU A 257 -5.08 12.46 -15.07
N VAL A 258 -5.74 13.56 -14.66
CA VAL A 258 -6.68 13.55 -13.55
C VAL A 258 -8.10 13.68 -14.10
N SER A 259 -8.84 12.62 -14.01
CA SER A 259 -10.22 12.51 -14.50
C SER A 259 -11.12 11.81 -13.50
N VAL A 260 -12.45 11.93 -13.69
CA VAL A 260 -13.43 11.14 -12.92
C VAL A 260 -13.05 9.67 -12.94
N GLY A 261 -12.59 9.14 -14.09
CA GLY A 261 -12.19 7.74 -14.22
C GLY A 261 -10.97 7.38 -13.37
N THR A 262 -9.89 8.19 -13.39
CA THR A 262 -8.67 7.91 -12.59
C THR A 262 -8.93 8.02 -11.09
N VAL A 263 -9.76 8.99 -10.67
CA VAL A 263 -10.16 9.16 -9.27
C VAL A 263 -11.05 8.00 -8.81
N THR A 264 -12.04 7.58 -9.64
CA THR A 264 -12.90 6.43 -9.34
C THR A 264 -12.09 5.15 -9.25
N ALA A 265 -11.14 4.93 -10.18
CA ALA A 265 -10.25 3.77 -10.14
C ALA A 265 -9.49 3.69 -8.81
N GLN A 266 -9.01 4.83 -8.32
CA GLN A 266 -8.25 4.86 -7.07
C GLN A 266 -9.15 4.69 -5.84
N LEU A 267 -10.36 5.23 -5.84
CA LEU A 267 -11.34 5.00 -4.77
C LEU A 267 -11.73 3.52 -4.62
N LEU A 268 -11.75 2.78 -5.73
CA LEU A 268 -12.07 1.34 -5.74
C LEU A 268 -10.84 0.46 -5.48
N TYR A 269 -9.64 1.04 -5.39
CA TYR A 269 -8.40 0.32 -5.17
C TYR A 269 -8.27 -0.09 -3.70
N GLU A 270 -7.97 -1.36 -3.45
CA GLU A 270 -7.69 -1.90 -2.12
C GLU A 270 -8.78 -1.74 -1.05
N ILE A 271 -10.03 -1.56 -1.42
CA ILE A 271 -11.14 -1.50 -0.47
C ILE A 271 -11.89 -2.84 -0.40
N GLY A 272 -12.42 -3.18 0.76
CA GLY A 272 -13.24 -4.39 0.97
C GLY A 272 -14.73 -4.11 0.92
N SER A 273 -15.14 -2.90 1.33
CA SER A 273 -16.52 -2.46 1.41
C SER A 273 -16.58 -0.96 1.16
N PRO A 274 -17.70 -0.40 0.68
CA PRO A 274 -17.89 1.04 0.57
C PRO A 274 -17.70 1.79 1.90
N ALA A 275 -18.01 1.14 3.02
CA ALA A 275 -17.69 1.65 4.36
C ALA A 275 -16.21 1.37 4.66
N TYR A 276 -15.34 2.33 4.33
CA TYR A 276 -13.90 2.21 4.51
C TYR A 276 -13.49 2.56 5.93
N VAL A 277 -13.04 1.53 6.66
CA VAL A 277 -12.81 1.60 8.12
C VAL A 277 -11.41 2.09 8.43
N ASN A 278 -11.32 3.16 9.26
CA ASN A 278 -10.07 3.71 9.77
C ASN A 278 -10.18 4.03 11.27
N PRO A 279 -9.06 4.18 12.00
CA PRO A 279 -9.09 4.52 13.43
C PRO A 279 -9.69 5.88 13.77
N ASP A 280 -9.74 6.78 12.80
CA ASP A 280 -10.24 8.16 12.99
C ASP A 280 -11.72 8.28 12.65
N VAL A 281 -12.18 7.56 11.64
CA VAL A 281 -13.53 7.64 11.08
C VAL A 281 -13.78 6.45 10.16
N ILE A 282 -15.04 6.04 10.01
CA ILE A 282 -15.49 5.16 8.91
C ILE A 282 -16.02 6.06 7.79
N SER A 283 -15.41 6.00 6.63
CA SER A 283 -15.78 6.81 5.47
C SER A 283 -16.66 6.00 4.50
N HIS A 284 -17.81 6.55 4.13
CA HIS A 284 -18.77 5.90 3.24
C HIS A 284 -18.57 6.36 1.79
N PHE A 285 -17.73 5.65 1.04
CA PHE A 285 -17.35 6.02 -0.34
C PHE A 285 -18.50 5.97 -1.33
N ASP A 286 -19.55 5.21 -1.04
CA ASP A 286 -20.78 5.15 -1.83
C ASP A 286 -21.67 6.40 -1.71
N THR A 287 -21.30 7.36 -0.86
CA THR A 287 -21.99 8.66 -0.74
C THR A 287 -21.32 9.76 -1.56
N LEU A 288 -20.11 9.50 -2.06
CA LEU A 288 -19.31 10.49 -2.79
C LEU A 288 -19.97 10.90 -4.11
N LYS A 289 -19.86 12.19 -4.41
CA LYS A 289 -20.14 12.77 -5.72
C LYS A 289 -18.84 13.21 -6.34
N ILE A 290 -18.58 12.77 -7.57
CA ILE A 290 -17.32 12.97 -8.28
C ILE A 290 -17.64 13.66 -9.58
N GLU A 291 -17.10 14.87 -9.78
CA GLU A 291 -17.41 15.72 -10.93
C GLU A 291 -16.12 16.28 -11.54
N GLN A 292 -16.03 16.27 -12.88
CA GLN A 292 -14.93 16.93 -13.58
C GLN A 292 -15.18 18.46 -13.55
N GLU A 293 -14.38 19.19 -12.78
CA GLU A 293 -14.49 20.65 -12.67
C GLU A 293 -13.81 21.36 -13.86
N ALA A 294 -12.61 20.89 -14.22
CA ALA A 294 -11.81 21.37 -15.33
C ALA A 294 -10.81 20.29 -15.78
N GLU A 295 -9.98 20.59 -16.78
CA GLU A 295 -8.87 19.73 -17.18
C GLU A 295 -7.95 19.44 -15.98
N ASP A 296 -7.67 18.15 -15.72
CA ASP A 296 -6.87 17.68 -14.58
C ASP A 296 -7.35 18.20 -13.20
N ARG A 297 -8.65 18.48 -13.06
CA ARG A 297 -9.27 18.90 -11.80
C ARG A 297 -10.59 18.18 -11.60
N VAL A 298 -10.65 17.32 -10.57
CA VAL A 298 -11.83 16.54 -10.21
C VAL A 298 -12.30 16.97 -8.83
N PHE A 299 -13.51 17.51 -8.75
CA PHE A 299 -14.17 17.87 -7.49
C PHE A 299 -14.89 16.66 -6.90
N VAL A 300 -14.66 16.43 -5.61
CA VAL A 300 -15.26 15.33 -4.85
C VAL A 300 -15.93 15.91 -3.60
N SER A 301 -17.17 15.51 -3.35
CA SER A 301 -17.98 16.03 -2.24
C SER A 301 -18.97 14.99 -1.69
N GLY A 302 -19.61 15.33 -0.58
CA GLY A 302 -20.72 14.55 -0.03
C GLY A 302 -20.33 13.29 0.73
N CYS A 303 -19.05 13.12 1.06
CA CYS A 303 -18.60 12.00 1.88
C CYS A 303 -19.26 12.02 3.24
N ARG A 304 -19.91 10.92 3.63
CA ARG A 304 -20.49 10.76 4.98
C ARG A 304 -19.53 9.97 5.84
N GLY A 305 -19.45 10.38 7.10
CA GLY A 305 -18.63 9.73 8.11
C GLY A 305 -19.47 9.05 9.19
N SER A 306 -18.94 7.95 9.73
CA SER A 306 -19.44 7.31 10.94
C SER A 306 -18.35 7.23 11.99
N SER A 307 -18.74 6.99 13.24
CA SER A 307 -17.81 6.81 14.36
C SER A 307 -16.75 5.74 14.06
N PRO A 308 -15.50 5.92 14.51
CA PRO A 308 -14.46 4.94 14.32
C PRO A 308 -14.74 3.64 15.08
N PRO A 309 -14.12 2.51 14.65
CA PRO A 309 -14.25 1.23 15.35
C PRO A 309 -13.52 1.25 16.70
N LYS A 310 -13.86 0.30 17.57
CA LYS A 310 -13.16 0.10 18.85
C LYS A 310 -11.78 -0.53 18.68
N ASP A 311 -11.58 -1.27 17.61
CA ASP A 311 -10.37 -2.03 17.35
C ASP A 311 -9.50 -1.34 16.30
N HIS A 312 -8.20 -1.44 16.48
CA HIS A 312 -7.20 -1.07 15.48
C HIS A 312 -6.72 -2.29 14.71
N LYS A 313 -6.54 -2.15 13.41
CA LYS A 313 -5.86 -3.17 12.60
C LYS A 313 -4.39 -3.27 13.02
N VAL A 314 -3.85 -4.48 12.99
CA VAL A 314 -2.45 -4.78 13.28
C VAL A 314 -1.83 -5.51 12.09
N CYS A 315 -0.72 -4.97 11.58
CA CYS A 315 0.13 -5.63 10.62
C CYS A 315 1.14 -6.50 11.36
N ILE A 316 0.97 -7.82 11.29
CA ILE A 316 1.92 -8.78 11.86
C ILE A 316 2.58 -9.54 10.71
N ASN A 317 3.90 -9.59 10.71
CA ASN A 317 4.67 -10.38 9.78
C ASN A 317 5.32 -11.56 10.52
N LEU A 318 4.98 -12.77 10.11
CA LEU A 318 5.55 -13.99 10.66
C LEU A 318 6.71 -14.49 9.81
N ALA A 319 7.66 -15.19 10.43
CA ALA A 319 8.72 -15.89 9.71
C ALA A 319 8.09 -17.00 8.85
N GLY A 320 8.04 -16.81 7.54
CA GLY A 320 7.42 -17.78 6.61
C GLY A 320 8.33 -18.97 6.33
N GLY A 321 9.63 -18.72 6.15
CA GLY A 321 10.64 -19.68 5.70
C GLY A 321 11.45 -19.10 4.56
N PHE A 322 11.92 -19.96 3.67
CA PHE A 322 12.77 -19.57 2.53
C PHE A 322 12.17 -20.06 1.22
N ARG A 323 12.38 -19.31 0.17
CA ARG A 323 11.93 -19.64 -1.18
C ARG A 323 13.03 -19.46 -2.20
N ASN A 324 12.90 -20.19 -3.30
CA ASN A 324 13.70 -20.00 -4.50
C ASN A 324 12.85 -20.42 -5.70
N GLY A 325 13.29 -20.06 -6.88
CA GLY A 325 12.65 -20.47 -8.12
C GLY A 325 13.62 -20.43 -9.29
N THR A 326 13.23 -21.10 -10.33
CA THR A 326 13.94 -21.08 -11.63
C THR A 326 12.94 -21.01 -12.76
N GLU A 327 13.38 -20.43 -13.86
CA GLU A 327 12.68 -20.47 -15.13
C GLU A 327 13.58 -21.08 -16.19
N LEU A 328 13.10 -22.15 -16.78
CA LEU A 328 13.78 -22.89 -17.83
C LEU A 328 13.09 -22.63 -19.17
N LEU A 329 13.89 -22.36 -20.18
CA LEU A 329 13.45 -22.22 -21.55
C LEU A 329 13.54 -23.57 -22.23
N LEU A 330 12.43 -24.07 -22.75
CA LEU A 330 12.34 -25.30 -23.53
C LEU A 330 12.08 -24.94 -24.99
N THR A 331 12.80 -25.55 -25.93
CA THR A 331 12.71 -25.22 -27.35
C THR A 331 12.55 -26.47 -28.21
N GLY A 332 11.77 -26.37 -29.26
CA GLY A 332 11.56 -27.39 -30.29
C GLY A 332 10.42 -28.36 -29.94
N LEU A 333 10.53 -29.62 -30.37
CA LEU A 333 9.49 -30.63 -30.21
C LEU A 333 9.43 -31.17 -28.76
N ASP A 334 8.36 -31.86 -28.45
CA ASP A 334 8.19 -32.65 -27.22
C ASP A 334 8.28 -31.81 -25.93
N ILE A 335 7.71 -30.62 -25.94
CA ILE A 335 7.82 -29.65 -24.84
C ILE A 335 7.28 -30.24 -23.51
N GLU A 336 6.17 -30.96 -23.54
CA GLU A 336 5.55 -31.53 -22.34
C GLU A 336 6.42 -32.65 -21.75
N GLU A 337 6.93 -33.53 -22.61
CA GLU A 337 7.84 -34.60 -22.23
C GLU A 337 9.16 -34.05 -21.66
N LYS A 338 9.69 -33.00 -22.28
CA LYS A 338 10.87 -32.27 -21.79
C LYS A 338 10.62 -31.66 -20.43
N ALA A 339 9.48 -30.99 -20.26
CA ALA A 339 9.10 -30.38 -18.98
C ALA A 339 8.96 -31.42 -17.88
N LYS A 340 8.34 -32.55 -18.17
CA LYS A 340 8.21 -33.66 -17.24
C LYS A 340 9.56 -34.24 -16.86
N LEU A 341 10.38 -34.59 -17.85
CA LEU A 341 11.70 -35.18 -17.65
C LEU A 341 12.61 -34.31 -16.79
N ILE A 342 12.73 -33.01 -17.13
CA ILE A 342 13.60 -32.10 -16.38
C ILE A 342 13.10 -31.89 -14.94
N THR A 343 11.80 -31.82 -14.76
CA THR A 343 11.18 -31.67 -13.44
C THR A 343 11.49 -32.90 -12.57
N GLU A 344 11.28 -34.12 -13.07
CA GLU A 344 11.57 -35.37 -12.36
C GLU A 344 13.07 -35.43 -12.02
N THR A 345 13.94 -35.15 -12.99
CA THR A 345 15.40 -35.17 -12.79
C THR A 345 15.88 -34.18 -11.73
N ILE A 346 15.34 -32.95 -11.71
CA ILE A 346 15.67 -31.95 -10.69
C ILE A 346 15.26 -32.45 -9.30
N PHE A 347 14.02 -32.89 -9.13
CA PHE A 347 13.53 -33.27 -7.82
C PHE A 347 14.17 -34.57 -7.31
N ASP A 348 14.41 -35.58 -8.17
CA ASP A 348 15.14 -36.78 -7.80
C ASP A 348 16.55 -36.45 -7.29
N SER A 349 17.22 -35.47 -7.89
CA SER A 349 18.57 -35.06 -7.49
C SER A 349 18.66 -34.38 -6.11
N VAL A 350 17.54 -33.91 -5.59
CA VAL A 350 17.44 -33.25 -4.25
C VAL A 350 16.67 -34.09 -3.24
N GLY A 351 16.36 -35.33 -3.56
CA GLY A 351 15.74 -36.30 -2.65
C GLY A 351 14.21 -36.33 -2.69
N GLY A 352 13.58 -35.75 -3.71
CA GLY A 352 12.13 -35.76 -3.93
C GLY A 352 11.42 -34.44 -3.64
N LYS A 353 10.21 -34.30 -4.17
CA LYS A 353 9.36 -33.09 -3.94
C LYS A 353 8.92 -32.97 -2.49
N GLU A 354 8.80 -34.08 -1.79
CA GLU A 354 8.38 -34.17 -0.40
C GLU A 354 9.37 -33.57 0.61
N GLN A 355 10.58 -33.23 0.15
CA GLN A 355 11.57 -32.49 0.96
C GLN A 355 11.18 -30.99 1.12
N PHE A 356 10.27 -30.50 0.29
CA PHE A 356 9.86 -29.10 0.27
C PHE A 356 8.48 -28.91 0.91
N ASP A 357 8.29 -27.81 1.63
CA ASP A 357 6.98 -27.43 2.21
C ASP A 357 5.96 -27.12 1.12
N LYS A 358 6.43 -26.53 0.01
CA LYS A 358 5.61 -26.22 -1.17
C LYS A 358 6.46 -26.29 -2.44
N VAL A 359 5.86 -26.86 -3.49
CA VAL A 359 6.39 -26.89 -4.85
C VAL A 359 5.30 -26.41 -5.78
N ASP A 360 5.62 -25.43 -6.64
CA ASP A 360 4.75 -24.95 -7.72
C ASP A 360 5.47 -25.12 -9.06
N ILE A 361 4.82 -25.78 -10.02
CA ILE A 361 5.38 -26.09 -11.33
C ILE A 361 4.39 -25.65 -12.39
N GLN A 362 4.80 -24.73 -13.24
CA GLN A 362 3.94 -24.15 -14.28
C GLN A 362 4.65 -24.23 -15.64
N LEU A 363 4.01 -24.89 -16.60
CA LEU A 363 4.45 -24.90 -17.99
C LEU A 363 3.64 -23.87 -18.79
N HIS A 364 4.30 -22.81 -19.22
CA HIS A 364 3.72 -21.76 -20.05
C HIS A 364 4.02 -22.07 -21.53
N ARG A 365 2.99 -22.56 -22.25
CA ARG A 365 3.05 -22.89 -23.67
C ARG A 365 2.94 -21.60 -24.48
N THR A 366 4.09 -21.10 -24.97
CA THR A 366 4.18 -19.94 -25.87
C THR A 366 4.62 -20.35 -27.27
N ASP A 367 4.99 -21.61 -27.43
CA ASP A 367 5.39 -22.22 -28.68
C ASP A 367 4.23 -22.33 -29.67
N LYS A 368 4.55 -22.12 -30.95
CA LYS A 368 3.59 -22.31 -32.05
C LYS A 368 3.64 -23.74 -32.56
N GLU A 369 2.54 -24.23 -33.11
CA GLU A 369 2.44 -25.56 -33.69
C GLU A 369 3.42 -25.73 -34.88
N ASN A 370 3.58 -24.71 -35.73
CA ASN A 370 4.48 -24.68 -36.86
C ASN A 370 5.38 -23.45 -36.75
N PRO A 371 6.44 -23.50 -35.93
CA PRO A 371 7.32 -22.35 -35.71
C PRO A 371 8.25 -22.10 -36.90
N GLU A 372 8.36 -20.84 -37.28
CA GLU A 372 9.28 -20.38 -38.34
C GLU A 372 10.67 -19.97 -37.80
N SER A 373 10.78 -19.83 -36.48
CA SER A 373 12.02 -19.45 -35.78
C SER A 373 12.12 -20.13 -34.42
N ASN A 374 13.32 -20.11 -33.82
CA ASN A 374 13.54 -20.62 -32.47
C ASN A 374 12.69 -19.90 -31.41
N GLU A 375 12.47 -18.59 -31.57
CA GLU A 375 11.64 -17.81 -30.66
C GLU A 375 10.19 -18.27 -30.66
N GLN A 376 9.68 -18.68 -31.83
CA GLN A 376 8.34 -19.22 -31.98
C GLN A 376 8.19 -20.66 -31.47
N ALA A 377 9.30 -21.35 -31.24
CA ALA A 377 9.35 -22.72 -30.74
C ALA A 377 9.62 -22.82 -29.23
N GLN A 378 9.50 -21.73 -28.49
CA GLN A 378 9.88 -21.66 -27.09
C GLN A 378 8.68 -21.76 -26.16
N ALA A 379 8.85 -22.52 -25.06
CA ALA A 379 7.98 -22.55 -23.91
C ALA A 379 8.79 -22.31 -22.63
N PHE A 380 8.13 -21.89 -21.56
CA PHE A 380 8.76 -21.59 -20.27
C PHE A 380 8.25 -22.54 -19.20
N LEU A 381 9.19 -23.22 -18.54
CA LEU A 381 8.91 -24.03 -17.36
C LEU A 381 9.38 -23.29 -16.12
N ARG A 382 8.44 -22.84 -15.30
CA ARG A 382 8.68 -22.22 -14.00
C ARG A 382 8.56 -23.26 -12.89
N ILE A 383 9.55 -23.29 -11.99
CA ILE A 383 9.57 -24.14 -10.81
C ILE A 383 9.89 -23.25 -9.60
N ASP A 384 8.95 -23.13 -8.68
CA ASP A 384 9.12 -22.42 -7.40
C ASP A 384 9.08 -23.43 -6.26
N VAL A 385 9.97 -23.25 -5.28
CA VAL A 385 10.10 -24.14 -4.11
C VAL A 385 10.16 -23.32 -2.82
N MET A 386 9.57 -23.84 -1.74
CA MET A 386 9.59 -23.24 -0.41
C MET A 386 9.95 -24.31 0.63
N SER A 387 10.75 -23.93 1.64
CA SER A 387 11.08 -24.77 2.78
C SER A 387 11.54 -23.95 3.99
N GLN A 388 11.41 -24.51 5.18
CA GLN A 388 12.05 -23.95 6.38
C GLN A 388 13.58 -24.09 6.34
N ASN A 389 14.12 -24.97 5.50
CA ASN A 389 15.55 -25.16 5.34
C ASN A 389 16.12 -24.27 4.22
N PRO A 390 16.88 -23.19 4.54
CA PRO A 390 17.45 -22.27 3.54
C PRO A 390 18.48 -22.93 2.62
N ASP A 391 19.18 -23.95 3.08
CA ASP A 391 20.21 -24.65 2.28
C ASP A 391 19.56 -25.49 1.19
N LEU A 392 18.44 -26.16 1.50
CA LEU A 392 17.70 -26.99 0.56
C LEU A 392 17.19 -26.16 -0.62
N VAL A 393 16.48 -25.07 -0.35
CA VAL A 393 15.92 -24.19 -1.41
C VAL A 393 16.96 -23.24 -2.00
N GLY A 394 18.11 -23.07 -1.37
CA GLY A 394 19.19 -22.19 -1.80
C GLY A 394 20.11 -22.83 -2.84
N ARG A 395 21.38 -22.92 -2.45
CA ARG A 395 22.43 -23.39 -3.33
C ARG A 395 22.24 -24.87 -3.75
N LEU A 396 21.72 -25.70 -2.87
CA LEU A 396 21.52 -27.13 -3.19
C LEU A 396 20.55 -27.27 -4.37
N PHE A 397 19.37 -26.65 -4.30
CA PHE A 397 18.38 -26.68 -5.38
C PHE A 397 18.93 -26.07 -6.68
N SER A 398 19.44 -24.84 -6.62
CA SER A 398 19.87 -24.12 -7.84
C SER A 398 21.13 -24.71 -8.48
N ALA A 399 22.05 -25.29 -7.70
CA ALA A 399 23.22 -25.96 -8.24
C ALA A 399 22.85 -27.22 -9.02
N LYS A 400 21.87 -27.99 -8.54
CA LYS A 400 21.41 -29.21 -9.25
C LYS A 400 20.85 -28.89 -10.63
N ILE A 401 20.17 -27.76 -10.78
CA ILE A 401 19.69 -27.30 -12.08
C ILE A 401 20.86 -26.99 -13.02
N ILE A 402 21.91 -26.33 -12.53
CA ILE A 402 23.09 -25.99 -13.33
C ILE A 402 23.89 -27.24 -13.72
N GLU A 403 23.98 -28.24 -12.82
CA GLU A 403 24.66 -29.52 -13.11
C GLU A 403 24.06 -30.24 -14.32
N LEU A 404 22.78 -30.00 -14.65
CA LEU A 404 22.10 -30.59 -15.79
C LEU A 404 22.42 -29.93 -17.13
N ALA A 405 23.19 -28.84 -17.15
CA ALA A 405 23.45 -28.06 -18.37
C ALA A 405 24.04 -28.89 -19.54
N LEU A 406 24.88 -29.92 -19.24
CA LEU A 406 25.45 -30.84 -20.22
C LEU A 406 24.91 -32.28 -20.08
N ALA A 407 24.03 -32.52 -19.14
CA ALA A 407 23.50 -33.85 -18.82
C ALA A 407 21.98 -33.91 -19.02
N ASN A 408 21.49 -33.33 -20.13
CA ASN A 408 20.07 -33.26 -20.42
C ASN A 408 19.78 -33.32 -21.92
N PHE A 409 18.48 -33.18 -22.28
CA PHE A 409 18.04 -33.16 -23.68
C PHE A 409 18.43 -31.85 -24.41
N PRO A 410 18.49 -31.82 -25.74
CA PRO A 410 18.74 -30.60 -26.49
C PRO A 410 17.54 -29.64 -26.43
N GLY A 411 17.82 -28.34 -26.46
CA GLY A 411 16.78 -27.32 -26.52
C GLY A 411 16.24 -26.87 -25.17
N TRP A 412 17.02 -26.95 -24.09
CA TRP A 412 16.71 -26.25 -22.85
C TRP A 412 17.85 -25.32 -22.45
N THR A 413 17.51 -24.26 -21.72
CA THR A 413 18.50 -23.40 -21.05
C THR A 413 17.90 -22.75 -19.82
N GLY A 414 18.71 -22.51 -18.80
CA GLY A 414 18.30 -21.72 -17.64
C GLY A 414 18.42 -20.22 -17.91
N ARG A 415 17.48 -19.42 -17.43
CA ARG A 415 17.56 -17.96 -17.51
C ARG A 415 18.42 -17.33 -16.42
N SER A 416 18.64 -18.03 -15.31
CA SER A 416 19.43 -17.58 -14.17
C SER A 416 20.52 -18.59 -13.81
N GLY A 417 21.61 -18.08 -13.22
CA GLY A 417 22.63 -18.92 -12.58
C GLY A 417 22.19 -19.43 -11.19
N VAL A 418 23.17 -19.82 -10.38
CA VAL A 418 22.92 -20.21 -8.98
C VAL A 418 22.39 -19.00 -8.21
N VAL A 419 21.18 -19.12 -7.69
CA VAL A 419 20.51 -18.07 -6.91
C VAL A 419 20.42 -18.51 -5.46
N PRO A 420 20.78 -17.66 -4.49
CA PRO A 420 20.59 -17.95 -3.06
C PRO A 420 19.10 -17.98 -2.72
N SER A 421 18.75 -18.70 -1.63
CA SER A 421 17.41 -18.64 -1.07
C SER A 421 17.09 -17.21 -0.58
N GLY A 422 15.84 -16.80 -0.80
CA GLY A 422 15.29 -15.59 -0.22
C GLY A 422 14.34 -15.93 0.94
N PRO A 423 14.41 -15.22 2.07
CA PRO A 423 13.38 -15.37 3.11
C PRO A 423 12.04 -14.84 2.58
N TYR A 424 10.93 -15.46 2.98
CA TYR A 424 9.59 -14.93 2.79
C TYR A 424 8.86 -14.83 4.12
N ILE A 425 7.84 -14.00 4.16
CA ILE A 425 6.98 -13.80 5.32
C ILE A 425 5.60 -14.39 5.08
N GLU A 426 4.92 -14.69 6.16
CA GLU A 426 3.48 -14.89 6.18
C GLU A 426 2.84 -13.65 6.82
N TYR A 427 1.99 -12.97 6.06
CA TYR A 427 1.23 -11.85 6.58
C TYR A 427 0.08 -12.33 7.46
N TRP A 428 -0.07 -11.71 8.63
CA TRP A 428 -1.08 -12.04 9.61
C TRP A 428 -1.83 -10.76 9.99
N PRO A 429 -2.92 -10.42 9.30
CA PRO A 429 -3.77 -9.31 9.68
C PRO A 429 -4.54 -9.66 10.96
N ALA A 430 -4.53 -8.76 11.93
CA ALA A 430 -5.24 -8.93 13.18
C ALA A 430 -5.93 -7.62 13.61
N LEU A 431 -6.79 -7.71 14.60
CA LEU A 431 -7.37 -6.57 15.31
C LEU A 431 -6.90 -6.58 16.76
N VAL A 432 -6.76 -5.41 17.34
CA VAL A 432 -6.47 -5.19 18.76
C VAL A 432 -7.37 -4.12 19.34
N ASP A 433 -7.91 -4.33 20.52
CA ASP A 433 -8.72 -3.32 21.23
C ASP A 433 -7.88 -2.05 21.45
N SER A 434 -8.47 -0.90 21.14
CA SER A 434 -7.81 0.42 21.23
C SER A 434 -7.22 0.74 22.60
N LYS A 435 -7.75 0.14 23.70
CA LYS A 435 -7.17 0.28 25.05
C LYS A 435 -5.71 -0.15 25.16
N PHE A 436 -5.25 -0.97 24.24
CA PHE A 436 -3.85 -1.39 24.16
C PHE A 436 -2.97 -0.46 23.31
N ILE A 437 -3.55 0.52 22.62
CA ILE A 437 -2.80 1.51 21.86
C ILE A 437 -2.25 2.58 22.81
N LYS A 438 -0.96 2.86 22.70
CA LYS A 438 -0.25 3.85 23.54
C LYS A 438 0.50 4.84 22.64
N GLU A 439 -0.26 5.52 21.79
CA GLU A 439 0.29 6.51 20.87
C GLU A 439 0.89 7.70 21.63
N LYS A 440 2.07 8.14 21.21
CA LYS A 440 2.79 9.28 21.80
C LYS A 440 3.39 10.16 20.72
N VAL A 441 3.35 11.44 20.97
CA VAL A 441 4.03 12.47 20.19
C VAL A 441 5.23 12.99 20.98
N HIS A 442 6.39 13.00 20.35
CA HIS A 442 7.63 13.53 20.92
C HIS A 442 8.01 14.81 20.17
N PHE A 443 8.05 15.92 20.88
CA PHE A 443 8.34 17.22 20.31
C PHE A 443 8.98 18.15 21.34
N ASP A 444 10.07 18.82 20.99
CA ASP A 444 10.78 19.82 21.81
C ASP A 444 11.08 19.30 23.25
N GLY A 445 11.57 18.07 23.34
CA GLY A 445 11.89 17.41 24.62
C GLY A 445 10.68 17.00 25.46
N LYS A 446 9.46 17.17 24.97
CA LYS A 446 8.22 16.76 25.63
C LYS A 446 7.66 15.50 24.97
N THR A 447 6.95 14.71 25.78
CA THR A 447 6.15 13.57 25.31
C THR A 447 4.69 13.80 25.67
N MET A 448 3.82 13.74 24.69
CA MET A 448 2.38 13.92 24.81
C MET A 448 1.68 12.59 24.45
N GLU A 449 0.77 12.15 25.30
CA GLU A 449 -0.03 10.95 25.03
C GLU A 449 -1.25 11.31 24.16
N VAL A 450 -1.52 10.49 23.16
CA VAL A 450 -2.68 10.62 22.27
C VAL A 450 -3.63 9.48 22.54
N ILE A 451 -4.80 9.81 23.09
CA ILE A 451 -5.83 8.81 23.37
C ILE A 451 -6.61 8.50 22.08
N PRO A 452 -6.75 7.24 21.66
CA PRO A 452 -7.59 6.86 20.52
C PRO A 452 -9.03 7.37 20.67
N THR A 453 -9.66 7.79 19.57
CA THR A 453 -11.02 8.35 19.59
C THR A 453 -12.02 7.39 20.22
N SER A 454 -11.90 6.10 19.93
CA SER A 454 -12.76 5.05 20.46
C SER A 454 -12.70 4.83 21.99
N GLN A 455 -11.71 5.45 22.68
CA GLN A 455 -11.61 5.44 24.15
C GLN A 455 -12.20 6.70 24.80
N LEU A 456 -12.55 7.69 24.01
CA LEU A 456 -13.19 8.90 24.49
C LEU A 456 -14.70 8.71 24.57
N ASP A 457 -15.36 9.53 25.40
CA ASP A 457 -16.81 9.62 25.41
C ASP A 457 -17.26 10.42 24.17
N PHE A 458 -17.85 9.73 23.18
CA PHE A 458 -18.32 10.32 21.94
C PHE A 458 -19.70 9.77 21.56
N GLU A 459 -20.44 10.57 20.81
CA GLU A 459 -21.73 10.15 20.27
C GLU A 459 -21.50 9.13 19.13
N GLU A 460 -22.03 7.91 19.26
CA GLU A 460 -21.96 6.90 18.21
C GLU A 460 -22.87 7.31 17.05
N VAL A 461 -22.27 7.53 15.89
CA VAL A 461 -22.97 7.87 14.64
C VAL A 461 -22.77 6.74 13.64
N TYR A 462 -23.86 6.18 13.15
CA TYR A 462 -23.86 5.16 12.12
C TYR A 462 -24.61 5.66 10.90
N TYR A 463 -23.96 5.64 9.75
CA TYR A 463 -24.62 5.88 8.48
C TYR A 463 -24.99 4.55 7.85
N GLN A 464 -26.26 4.42 7.44
CA GLN A 464 -26.74 3.30 6.64
C GLN A 464 -27.38 3.87 5.38
N LYS A 465 -26.90 3.44 4.22
CA LYS A 465 -27.52 3.76 2.96
C LYS A 465 -28.70 2.82 2.73
N GLU A 466 -29.83 3.38 2.33
CA GLU A 466 -30.94 2.54 1.85
C GLU A 466 -30.52 1.81 0.57
N PRO A 467 -30.80 0.50 0.45
CA PRO A 467 -30.50 -0.23 -0.76
C PRO A 467 -31.12 0.45 -1.99
N ALA A 468 -30.33 0.64 -3.03
CA ALA A 468 -30.85 1.16 -4.29
C ALA A 468 -31.84 0.15 -4.91
N GLU A 469 -33.00 0.64 -5.37
CA GLU A 469 -33.91 -0.21 -6.15
C GLU A 469 -33.22 -0.70 -7.44
N VAL A 470 -32.94 -1.97 -7.50
CA VAL A 470 -32.41 -2.61 -8.72
C VAL A 470 -33.54 -2.73 -9.74
N LYS A 471 -33.51 -1.90 -10.78
CA LYS A 471 -34.42 -2.05 -11.92
C LYS A 471 -34.00 -3.26 -12.73
N GLN A 472 -34.83 -4.29 -12.74
CA GLN A 472 -34.63 -5.42 -13.66
C GLN A 472 -34.74 -4.94 -15.12
N ILE A 473 -33.67 -5.17 -15.88
CA ILE A 473 -33.68 -4.94 -17.33
C ILE A 473 -34.47 -6.10 -17.97
N THR A 474 -35.61 -5.78 -18.58
CA THR A 474 -36.51 -6.78 -19.21
C THR A 474 -36.28 -6.90 -20.71
N GLU A 475 -35.38 -6.15 -21.30
CA GLU A 475 -35.08 -6.17 -22.73
C GLU A 475 -33.90 -7.11 -23.04
N ASN A 476 -34.05 -7.95 -24.05
CA ASN A 476 -32.96 -8.77 -24.57
C ASN A 476 -31.91 -7.85 -25.24
N PRO A 477 -30.64 -7.98 -24.92
CA PRO A 477 -29.60 -7.19 -25.57
C PRO A 477 -29.40 -7.65 -27.02
N ASP A 478 -29.52 -6.73 -27.95
CA ASP A 478 -29.35 -6.99 -29.39
C ASP A 478 -27.90 -6.76 -29.88
N THR A 479 -26.97 -6.36 -28.98
CA THR A 479 -25.62 -5.96 -29.37
C THR A 479 -24.58 -6.60 -28.46
N GLU A 480 -23.63 -7.30 -29.08
CA GLU A 480 -22.42 -7.78 -28.38
C GLU A 480 -21.37 -6.64 -28.34
N ILE A 481 -20.84 -6.36 -27.14
CA ILE A 481 -19.79 -5.39 -26.89
C ILE A 481 -18.72 -6.02 -26.00
N PHE A 482 -17.49 -5.56 -26.14
CA PHE A 482 -16.44 -5.96 -25.20
C PHE A 482 -16.64 -5.26 -23.86
N PHE A 483 -16.57 -6.03 -22.77
CA PHE A 483 -16.70 -5.51 -21.41
C PHE A 483 -15.76 -4.31 -21.17
N GLY A 484 -14.49 -4.40 -21.60
CA GLY A 484 -13.49 -3.36 -21.43
C GLY A 484 -13.74 -2.05 -22.20
N ASP A 485 -14.72 -2.02 -23.14
CA ASP A 485 -15.08 -0.78 -23.84
C ASP A 485 -15.98 0.13 -22.99
N ILE A 486 -16.72 -0.46 -22.05
CA ILE A 486 -17.73 0.21 -21.23
C ILE A 486 -17.30 0.30 -19.76
N PHE A 487 -16.67 -0.78 -19.25
CA PHE A 487 -16.30 -0.87 -17.85
C PHE A 487 -14.80 -0.72 -17.65
N GLY A 488 -14.43 0.11 -16.70
CA GLY A 488 -13.10 0.13 -16.13
C GLY A 488 -12.98 -0.87 -15.00
N THR A 489 -11.78 -1.40 -14.80
CA THR A 489 -11.47 -2.33 -13.70
C THR A 489 -10.23 -1.89 -12.98
N ARG A 490 -10.20 -2.10 -11.67
CA ARG A 490 -9.04 -1.85 -10.83
C ARG A 490 -8.92 -2.96 -9.78
N SER A 491 -7.82 -3.67 -9.80
CA SER A 491 -7.50 -4.65 -8.77
C SER A 491 -6.38 -4.15 -7.87
N GLY A 492 -6.44 -4.52 -6.61
CA GLY A 492 -5.40 -4.31 -5.62
C GLY A 492 -5.25 -5.53 -4.74
N ASP A 493 -4.12 -5.64 -4.06
CA ASP A 493 -3.88 -6.68 -3.07
C ASP A 493 -3.97 -6.10 -1.64
N LYS A 494 -4.49 -6.91 -0.73
CA LYS A 494 -4.51 -6.66 0.71
C LYS A 494 -4.03 -7.94 1.40
N GLY A 495 -2.72 -8.03 1.61
CA GLY A 495 -2.12 -9.21 2.22
C GLY A 495 -2.32 -10.47 1.38
N GLY A 496 -3.14 -11.42 1.86
CA GLY A 496 -3.46 -12.67 1.16
C GLY A 496 -4.68 -12.60 0.24
N CYS A 497 -5.39 -11.47 0.24
CA CYS A 497 -6.61 -11.25 -0.54
C CYS A 497 -6.36 -10.25 -1.66
N ALA A 498 -7.25 -10.23 -2.65
CA ALA A 498 -7.29 -9.21 -3.68
C ALA A 498 -8.72 -8.67 -3.81
N ASN A 499 -8.85 -7.38 -4.10
CA ASN A 499 -10.12 -6.80 -4.48
C ASN A 499 -10.16 -6.55 -6.00
N LEU A 500 -11.36 -6.49 -6.53
CA LEU A 500 -11.62 -6.09 -7.90
C LEU A 500 -12.71 -5.02 -7.91
N GLY A 501 -12.32 -3.79 -8.15
CA GLY A 501 -13.23 -2.68 -8.41
C GLY A 501 -13.65 -2.69 -9.89
N VAL A 502 -14.93 -2.48 -10.13
CA VAL A 502 -15.50 -2.35 -11.48
C VAL A 502 -16.37 -1.10 -11.51
N TRP A 503 -16.21 -0.26 -12.53
CA TRP A 503 -17.04 0.91 -12.71
C TRP A 503 -17.41 1.12 -14.17
N SER A 504 -18.55 1.76 -14.41
CA SER A 504 -18.98 2.15 -15.75
C SER A 504 -18.49 3.55 -16.14
N LYS A 505 -18.09 3.74 -17.39
CA LYS A 505 -17.74 5.06 -17.94
C LYS A 505 -18.94 6.04 -17.99
N ASN A 506 -20.16 5.54 -18.05
CA ASN A 506 -21.37 6.36 -18.17
C ASN A 506 -22.25 6.21 -16.95
N CYS A 507 -22.61 7.36 -16.33
CA CYS A 507 -23.50 7.41 -15.17
C CYS A 507 -24.88 6.74 -15.38
N LEU A 508 -25.31 6.51 -16.59
CA LEU A 508 -26.56 5.79 -16.92
C LEU A 508 -26.50 4.29 -16.60
N LEU A 509 -25.30 3.75 -16.34
CA LEU A 509 -25.09 2.33 -16.02
C LEU A 509 -24.84 2.09 -14.51
N TYR A 510 -24.86 3.12 -13.65
CA TYR A 510 -24.81 2.97 -12.20
C TYR A 510 -26.12 2.41 -11.63
N THR A 511 -26.48 1.19 -11.98
CA THR A 511 -27.72 0.57 -11.49
C THR A 511 -27.54 -0.85 -10.98
N SER A 512 -26.33 -1.35 -10.84
CA SER A 512 -26.15 -2.66 -10.23
C SER A 512 -25.01 -2.64 -9.23
N ASP A 513 -25.32 -3.04 -8.05
CA ASP A 513 -24.42 -3.41 -6.98
C ASP A 513 -23.65 -4.66 -7.42
N ALA A 514 -22.52 -4.44 -8.10
CA ALA A 514 -21.66 -5.54 -8.57
C ALA A 514 -20.78 -6.11 -7.44
N ALA A 515 -20.84 -5.54 -6.24
CA ALA A 515 -19.96 -5.92 -5.13
C ALA A 515 -20.45 -7.11 -4.31
N ASP A 516 -21.74 -7.50 -4.41
CA ASP A 516 -22.30 -8.56 -3.57
C ASP A 516 -22.23 -9.98 -4.17
N ASP A 517 -21.89 -10.14 -5.46
CA ASP A 517 -21.93 -11.45 -6.13
C ASP A 517 -20.56 -12.16 -6.25
N VAL A 518 -19.49 -11.65 -5.69
CA VAL A 518 -18.17 -12.32 -5.67
C VAL A 518 -17.86 -12.84 -4.28
N ARG A 519 -18.78 -13.62 -3.72
CA ARG A 519 -18.51 -14.54 -2.62
C ARG A 519 -18.73 -15.97 -3.12
N SER A 520 -17.72 -16.55 -3.74
CA SER A 520 -17.57 -18.01 -3.83
C SER A 520 -16.11 -18.37 -4.00
#